data_e3f44602e21ec4b2183179e2375e23cf
#
_entry.id   e3f44602e21ec4b2183179e2375e23cf
#
_cell.length_a   1.000
_cell.length_b   1.000
_cell.length_c   1.000
_cell.angle_alpha   90.00
_cell.angle_beta   90.00
_cell.angle_gamma   90.00
#
_symmetry.space_group_name_H-M   'P 1'
#
loop_
_entity.id
_entity.type
_entity.pdbx_description
1 polymer ?
#
loop_
_entity_poly.entity_id
_entity_poly.type
_entity_poly.pdbx_seq_one_letter_code
_entity_poly.pdbx_strand_id
1 'polypeptide(L)'
;MQAGESESIQNQKLILQKYADDHHFFNTRFFVDDGFSGVSFEREGLQSMLREVEAGNVATVITKDLSRLGRNYLKTGELIEIVFPEYEVRYIAINDGVDTARDDNEFTPLRNWFNEFYARDTSKKIRAVKQAKAQKGERVNGEVPYGYIADPNDRNHLLPDPETAHIVKQIFAMYVRGDRICEIQNWLREHEILTVSEMRYRRSGSCRHPRPHPNCIYNWPDKTLYDILTRKEYLGHTITGKSYKVSYKSKKTKKNPEEKQYFFPNTHEPLIDEETFDLAQKRIATKHRPTKVNEIDIFSGLLFCGDCGYKMYLQQGAGTLERKHAYTCGKYRNRIRTGELCTTHYIRKSVLKELVL
;
A
#
# COMPACT_ATOMS: atom_id res chain seq x y z
N MET A 1 -49.11 -36.47 12.62
CA MET A 1 -48.61 -37.19 11.45
C MET A 1 -47.16 -36.79 11.26
N GLN A 2 -46.22 -37.69 11.55
CA GLN A 2 -44.80 -37.47 11.21
C GLN A 2 -44.73 -37.48 9.70
N ALA A 3 -44.35 -36.35 9.10
CA ALA A 3 -44.07 -36.28 7.68
C ALA A 3 -42.87 -37.21 7.40
N GLY A 4 -43.10 -38.26 6.56
CA GLY A 4 -42.05 -39.18 6.16
C GLY A 4 -40.91 -38.41 5.46
N GLU A 5 -39.67 -38.87 5.64
CA GLU A 5 -38.49 -38.31 4.95
C GLU A 5 -38.73 -38.24 3.43
N SER A 6 -38.23 -37.17 2.81
CA SER A 6 -38.36 -36.96 1.36
C SER A 6 -37.66 -38.08 0.57
N GLU A 7 -38.23 -38.44 -0.59
CA GLU A 7 -37.66 -39.46 -1.50
C GLU A 7 -36.20 -39.22 -1.85
N SER A 8 -35.82 -37.94 -1.92
CA SER A 8 -34.43 -37.51 -2.16
C SER A 8 -33.50 -37.94 -1.01
N ILE A 9 -33.93 -37.83 0.24
CA ILE A 9 -33.15 -38.23 1.42
C ILE A 9 -33.02 -39.74 1.49
N GLN A 10 -34.08 -40.46 1.23
CA GLN A 10 -34.05 -41.93 1.21
C GLN A 10 -33.03 -42.45 0.17
N ASN A 11 -33.03 -41.89 -1.03
CA ASN A 11 -32.04 -42.21 -2.06
C ASN A 11 -30.59 -41.87 -1.64
N GLN A 12 -30.41 -40.78 -0.93
CA GLN A 12 -29.06 -40.40 -0.42
C GLN A 12 -28.61 -41.41 0.66
N LYS A 13 -29.47 -41.79 1.57
CA LYS A 13 -29.17 -42.80 2.59
C LYS A 13 -28.76 -44.12 1.97
N LEU A 14 -29.50 -44.61 0.93
CA LEU A 14 -29.15 -45.82 0.21
C LEU A 14 -27.74 -45.76 -0.42
N ILE A 15 -27.40 -44.65 -1.06
CA ILE A 15 -26.07 -44.48 -1.68
C ILE A 15 -24.99 -44.48 -0.59
N LEU A 16 -25.20 -43.76 0.50
CA LEU A 16 -24.24 -43.66 1.60
C LEU A 16 -24.06 -44.99 2.32
N GLN A 17 -25.18 -45.73 2.58
CA GLN A 17 -25.10 -47.03 3.21
C GLN A 17 -24.36 -48.03 2.35
N LYS A 18 -24.69 -48.09 1.05
CA LYS A 18 -23.99 -48.98 0.12
C LYS A 18 -22.48 -48.68 0.10
N TYR A 19 -22.10 -47.40 0.07
CA TYR A 19 -20.69 -47.01 0.09
C TYR A 19 -20.01 -47.46 1.40
N ALA A 20 -20.69 -47.29 2.53
CA ALA A 20 -20.17 -47.68 3.83
C ALA A 20 -19.96 -49.19 3.92
N ASP A 21 -20.94 -50.00 3.42
CA ASP A 21 -20.85 -51.45 3.39
C ASP A 21 -19.72 -51.94 2.48
N ASP A 22 -19.61 -51.36 1.26
CA ASP A 22 -18.58 -51.71 0.27
C ASP A 22 -17.15 -51.38 0.77
N HIS A 23 -17.00 -50.39 1.66
CA HIS A 23 -15.70 -49.93 2.21
C HIS A 23 -15.49 -50.32 3.68
N HIS A 24 -16.33 -51.20 4.22
CA HIS A 24 -16.23 -51.77 5.59
C HIS A 24 -16.27 -50.70 6.70
N PHE A 25 -17.08 -49.64 6.53
CA PHE A 25 -17.36 -48.70 7.60
C PHE A 25 -18.50 -49.27 8.49
N PHE A 26 -18.16 -49.56 9.74
CA PHE A 26 -19.10 -50.07 10.74
C PHE A 26 -19.57 -48.96 11.67
N ASN A 27 -20.66 -49.18 12.40
CA ASN A 27 -21.24 -48.26 13.38
C ASN A 27 -21.66 -46.91 12.77
N THR A 28 -22.29 -46.94 11.59
CA THR A 28 -22.75 -45.74 10.88
C THR A 28 -23.99 -45.12 11.53
N ARG A 29 -24.02 -43.76 11.56
CA ARG A 29 -25.15 -42.97 12.02
C ARG A 29 -25.48 -41.90 10.99
N PHE A 30 -26.77 -41.70 10.68
CA PHE A 30 -27.20 -40.65 9.75
C PHE A 30 -27.57 -39.37 10.50
N PHE A 31 -27.08 -38.24 9.98
CA PHE A 31 -27.50 -36.90 10.37
C PHE A 31 -28.24 -36.29 9.18
N VAL A 32 -29.50 -35.90 9.38
CA VAL A 32 -30.41 -35.51 8.29
C VAL A 32 -30.97 -34.13 8.54
N ASP A 33 -30.91 -33.30 7.50
CA ASP A 33 -31.53 -31.98 7.45
C ASP A 33 -32.51 -31.94 6.28
N ASP A 34 -33.79 -32.27 6.51
CA ASP A 34 -34.82 -32.26 5.47
C ASP A 34 -35.44 -30.86 5.34
N GLY A 35 -35.58 -30.40 4.09
CA GLY A 35 -36.18 -29.09 3.79
C GLY A 35 -35.29 -27.87 4.00
N PHE A 36 -34.02 -28.02 4.40
CA PHE A 36 -33.08 -26.92 4.60
C PHE A 36 -32.21 -26.64 3.38
N SER A 37 -31.96 -25.34 3.12
CA SER A 37 -31.00 -24.94 2.10
C SER A 37 -29.55 -25.20 2.55
N GLY A 38 -28.72 -25.81 1.69
CA GLY A 38 -27.30 -26.02 1.95
C GLY A 38 -26.47 -24.73 2.16
N VAL A 39 -27.09 -23.57 2.07
CA VAL A 39 -26.44 -22.24 2.33
C VAL A 39 -26.32 -21.98 3.83
N SER A 40 -27.27 -22.46 4.66
CA SER A 40 -27.23 -22.31 6.11
C SER A 40 -26.37 -23.39 6.77
N PHE A 41 -25.47 -22.99 7.67
CA PHE A 41 -24.71 -23.87 8.55
C PHE A 41 -25.40 -24.07 9.92
N GLU A 42 -26.50 -23.34 10.18
CA GLU A 42 -27.31 -23.45 11.39
C GLU A 42 -28.39 -24.55 11.26
N ARG A 43 -28.03 -25.65 10.58
CA ARG A 43 -28.90 -26.81 10.40
C ARG A 43 -28.71 -27.77 11.58
N GLU A 44 -29.82 -28.26 12.13
CA GLU A 44 -29.81 -29.07 13.36
C GLU A 44 -29.02 -30.38 13.20
N GLY A 45 -29.19 -31.08 12.06
CA GLY A 45 -28.44 -32.30 11.76
C GLY A 45 -26.94 -32.06 11.62
N LEU A 46 -26.54 -31.01 10.88
CA LEU A 46 -25.12 -30.62 10.73
C LEU A 46 -24.52 -30.25 12.09
N GLN A 47 -25.21 -29.44 12.88
CA GLN A 47 -24.72 -29.01 14.20
C GLN A 47 -24.61 -30.20 15.17
N SER A 48 -25.55 -31.16 15.08
CA SER A 48 -25.49 -32.37 15.88
C SER A 48 -24.30 -33.25 15.49
N MET A 49 -24.01 -33.37 14.20
CA MET A 49 -22.83 -34.08 13.70
C MET A 49 -21.53 -33.42 14.18
N LEU A 50 -21.44 -32.08 14.09
CA LEU A 50 -20.24 -31.36 14.54
C LEU A 50 -20.00 -31.52 16.05
N ARG A 51 -21.04 -31.52 16.86
CA ARG A 51 -20.91 -31.80 18.31
C ARG A 51 -20.35 -33.21 18.58
N GLU A 52 -20.72 -34.21 17.79
CA GLU A 52 -20.17 -35.56 17.91
C GLU A 52 -18.69 -35.61 17.46
N VAL A 53 -18.32 -34.79 16.45
CA VAL A 53 -16.93 -34.59 16.03
C VAL A 53 -16.12 -33.98 17.17
N GLU A 54 -16.57 -32.87 17.74
CA GLU A 54 -15.92 -32.18 18.86
C GLU A 54 -15.79 -33.07 20.11
N ALA A 55 -16.77 -33.99 20.32
CA ALA A 55 -16.74 -35.00 21.39
C ALA A 55 -15.77 -36.16 21.11
N GLY A 56 -15.16 -36.25 19.92
CA GLY A 56 -14.24 -37.30 19.52
C GLY A 56 -14.95 -38.66 19.20
N ASN A 57 -16.27 -38.63 18.95
CA ASN A 57 -17.07 -39.82 18.67
C ASN A 57 -17.12 -40.20 17.18
N VAL A 58 -16.50 -39.40 16.30
CA VAL A 58 -16.58 -39.56 14.85
C VAL A 58 -15.18 -39.74 14.27
N ALA A 59 -14.91 -40.86 13.66
CA ALA A 59 -13.68 -41.13 12.93
C ALA A 59 -13.76 -40.73 11.44
N THR A 60 -14.96 -40.82 10.84
CA THR A 60 -15.14 -40.50 9.41
C THR A 60 -16.49 -39.85 9.17
N VAL A 61 -16.50 -38.76 8.40
CA VAL A 61 -17.72 -38.12 7.88
C VAL A 61 -17.84 -38.43 6.39
N ILE A 62 -18.99 -38.99 5.96
CA ILE A 62 -19.24 -39.34 4.56
C ILE A 62 -20.42 -38.52 4.05
N THR A 63 -20.29 -37.86 2.91
CA THR A 63 -21.40 -37.19 2.22
C THR A 63 -21.48 -37.64 0.78
N LYS A 64 -22.68 -37.50 0.16
CA LYS A 64 -22.85 -37.82 -1.25
C LYS A 64 -22.00 -36.93 -2.13
N ASP A 65 -21.99 -35.61 -1.86
CA ASP A 65 -21.22 -34.58 -2.53
C ASP A 65 -20.90 -33.42 -1.55
N LEU A 66 -19.93 -32.56 -1.91
CA LEU A 66 -19.51 -31.40 -1.10
C LEU A 66 -20.67 -30.46 -0.78
N SER A 67 -21.67 -30.35 -1.67
CA SER A 67 -22.81 -29.45 -1.47
C SER A 67 -23.71 -29.87 -0.30
N ARG A 68 -23.62 -31.14 0.14
CA ARG A 68 -24.34 -31.67 1.32
C ARG A 68 -23.70 -31.22 2.61
N LEU A 69 -22.36 -31.13 2.66
CA LEU A 69 -21.69 -30.53 3.81
C LEU A 69 -22.02 -29.03 3.90
N GLY A 70 -21.96 -28.32 2.78
CA GLY A 70 -22.36 -26.91 2.71
C GLY A 70 -22.15 -26.29 1.34
N ARG A 71 -23.01 -25.30 0.99
CA ARG A 71 -22.84 -24.48 -0.22
C ARG A 71 -22.02 -23.23 0.02
N ASN A 72 -21.73 -22.92 1.29
CA ASN A 72 -20.79 -21.84 1.62
C ASN A 72 -19.37 -22.44 1.70
N TYR A 73 -18.65 -22.32 0.59
CA TYR A 73 -17.32 -22.90 0.41
C TYR A 73 -16.29 -22.42 1.46
N LEU A 74 -16.44 -21.23 2.07
CA LEU A 74 -15.54 -20.76 3.15
C LEU A 74 -15.72 -21.64 4.39
N LYS A 75 -16.96 -21.81 4.84
CA LYS A 75 -17.28 -22.64 6.00
C LYS A 75 -17.02 -24.13 5.72
N THR A 76 -17.31 -24.59 4.49
CA THR A 76 -17.02 -25.97 4.08
C THR A 76 -15.51 -26.21 4.04
N GLY A 77 -14.73 -25.27 3.53
CA GLY A 77 -13.27 -25.34 3.55
C GLY A 77 -12.69 -25.32 4.96
N GLU A 78 -13.22 -24.47 5.84
CA GLU A 78 -12.85 -24.43 7.28
C GLU A 78 -13.08 -25.80 7.95
N LEU A 79 -14.23 -26.42 7.70
CA LEU A 79 -14.51 -27.76 8.25
C LEU A 79 -13.51 -28.81 7.74
N ILE A 80 -13.22 -28.83 6.43
CA ILE A 80 -12.38 -29.87 5.82
C ILE A 80 -10.89 -29.64 6.11
N GLU A 81 -10.41 -28.38 6.15
CA GLU A 81 -8.99 -28.05 6.24
C GLU A 81 -8.53 -27.77 7.68
N ILE A 82 -9.45 -27.43 8.58
CA ILE A 82 -9.12 -27.04 9.96
C ILE A 82 -9.82 -27.99 10.94
N VAL A 83 -11.17 -27.99 10.97
CA VAL A 83 -11.92 -28.67 12.02
C VAL A 83 -11.74 -30.18 11.96
N PHE A 84 -11.97 -30.81 10.80
CA PHE A 84 -11.83 -32.26 10.69
C PHE A 84 -10.42 -32.77 10.95
N PRO A 85 -9.34 -32.13 10.43
CA PRO A 85 -7.97 -32.50 10.78
C PRO A 85 -7.65 -32.30 12.27
N GLU A 86 -8.17 -31.23 12.93
CA GLU A 86 -7.94 -30.95 14.34
C GLU A 86 -8.48 -32.08 15.25
N TYR A 87 -9.60 -32.68 14.84
CA TYR A 87 -10.23 -33.84 15.54
C TYR A 87 -9.88 -35.20 14.91
N GLU A 88 -8.88 -35.26 14.01
CA GLU A 88 -8.44 -36.47 13.31
C GLU A 88 -9.55 -37.17 12.53
N VAL A 89 -10.55 -36.42 12.03
CA VAL A 89 -11.71 -36.94 11.30
C VAL A 89 -11.40 -37.00 9.81
N ARG A 90 -11.55 -38.19 9.21
CA ARG A 90 -11.51 -38.37 7.75
C ARG A 90 -12.80 -37.87 7.11
N TYR A 91 -12.70 -37.12 6.02
CA TYR A 91 -13.84 -36.65 5.25
C TYR A 91 -13.88 -37.29 3.85
N ILE A 92 -15.05 -37.78 3.45
CA ILE A 92 -15.27 -38.39 2.13
C ILE A 92 -16.53 -37.80 1.46
N ALA A 93 -16.37 -37.29 0.22
CA ALA A 93 -17.47 -36.91 -0.67
C ALA A 93 -17.49 -37.83 -1.90
N ILE A 94 -18.48 -38.75 -1.95
CA ILE A 94 -18.44 -39.86 -2.91
C ILE A 94 -18.44 -39.40 -4.35
N ASN A 95 -19.38 -38.53 -4.75
CA ASN A 95 -19.53 -38.09 -6.15
C ASN A 95 -18.41 -37.14 -6.61
N ASP A 96 -17.79 -36.44 -5.67
CA ASP A 96 -16.74 -35.48 -5.97
C ASP A 96 -15.35 -36.14 -5.91
N GLY A 97 -15.25 -37.44 -5.57
CA GLY A 97 -13.98 -38.16 -5.48
C GLY A 97 -13.08 -37.67 -4.33
N VAL A 98 -13.64 -36.97 -3.35
CA VAL A 98 -12.88 -36.37 -2.25
C VAL A 98 -12.71 -37.37 -1.13
N ASP A 99 -11.45 -37.56 -0.68
CA ASP A 99 -11.11 -38.41 0.46
C ASP A 99 -9.87 -37.84 1.13
N THR A 100 -10.00 -37.25 2.33
CA THR A 100 -8.92 -36.59 3.04
C THR A 100 -7.85 -37.54 3.58
N ALA A 101 -8.08 -38.87 3.59
CA ALA A 101 -7.07 -39.85 3.97
C ALA A 101 -6.18 -40.29 2.79
N ARG A 102 -6.57 -39.99 1.57
CA ARG A 102 -5.74 -40.25 0.38
C ARG A 102 -4.81 -39.06 0.13
N ASP A 103 -3.54 -39.34 0.13
CA ASP A 103 -2.46 -38.36 -0.20
C ASP A 103 -2.42 -38.01 -1.70
N ASP A 104 -3.51 -38.33 -2.42
CA ASP A 104 -3.59 -38.17 -3.87
C ASP A 104 -3.74 -36.69 -4.25
N ASN A 105 -2.92 -36.29 -5.22
CA ASN A 105 -2.86 -34.94 -5.81
C ASN A 105 -4.21 -34.43 -6.39
N GLU A 106 -5.25 -35.25 -6.46
CA GLU A 106 -6.57 -34.91 -7.00
C GLU A 106 -7.31 -33.84 -6.16
N PHE A 107 -7.06 -33.79 -4.84
CA PHE A 107 -7.66 -32.76 -3.97
C PHE A 107 -6.90 -31.45 -3.94
N THR A 108 -5.64 -31.46 -4.35
CA THR A 108 -4.77 -30.26 -4.38
C THR A 108 -5.35 -29.08 -5.19
N PRO A 109 -6.00 -29.27 -6.36
CA PRO A 109 -6.63 -28.17 -7.09
C PRO A 109 -7.77 -27.50 -6.31
N LEU A 110 -8.59 -28.26 -5.62
CA LEU A 110 -9.71 -27.73 -4.83
C LEU A 110 -9.20 -26.99 -3.60
N ARG A 111 -8.22 -27.54 -2.90
CA ARG A 111 -7.52 -26.90 -1.77
C ARG A 111 -6.87 -25.57 -2.19
N ASN A 112 -6.17 -25.56 -3.31
CA ASN A 112 -5.57 -24.35 -3.85
C ASN A 112 -6.63 -23.31 -4.22
N TRP A 113 -7.76 -23.73 -4.77
CA TRP A 113 -8.87 -22.86 -5.11
C TRP A 113 -9.52 -22.24 -3.87
N PHE A 114 -9.74 -23.01 -2.79
CA PHE A 114 -10.22 -22.51 -1.50
C PHE A 114 -9.26 -21.49 -0.89
N ASN A 115 -7.99 -21.80 -0.84
CA ASN A 115 -6.96 -20.89 -0.33
C ASN A 115 -6.90 -19.58 -1.12
N GLU A 116 -7.01 -19.67 -2.45
CA GLU A 116 -7.04 -18.49 -3.32
C GLU A 116 -8.29 -17.65 -3.08
N PHE A 117 -9.43 -18.29 -2.94
CA PHE A 117 -10.70 -17.60 -2.71
C PHE A 117 -10.73 -16.92 -1.33
N TYR A 118 -10.28 -17.60 -0.28
CA TYR A 118 -10.15 -17.03 1.06
C TYR A 118 -9.23 -15.78 1.07
N ALA A 119 -8.08 -15.91 0.44
CA ALA A 119 -7.15 -14.78 0.30
C ALA A 119 -7.78 -13.60 -0.45
N ARG A 120 -8.55 -13.86 -1.50
CA ARG A 120 -9.27 -12.86 -2.29
C ARG A 120 -10.37 -12.18 -1.49
N ASP A 121 -11.19 -12.94 -0.76
CA ASP A 121 -12.29 -12.40 0.06
C ASP A 121 -11.76 -11.56 1.22
N THR A 122 -10.79 -12.07 1.96
CA THR A 122 -10.09 -11.34 3.02
C THR A 122 -9.50 -10.03 2.50
N SER A 123 -8.86 -10.06 1.32
CA SER A 123 -8.33 -8.87 0.69
C SER A 123 -9.41 -7.84 0.31
N LYS A 124 -10.60 -8.29 -0.12
CA LYS A 124 -11.75 -7.40 -0.39
C LYS A 124 -12.23 -6.73 0.89
N LYS A 125 -12.41 -7.49 1.96
CA LYS A 125 -12.84 -6.98 3.29
C LYS A 125 -11.85 -5.95 3.84
N ILE A 126 -10.55 -6.26 3.82
CA ILE A 126 -9.50 -5.32 4.25
C ILE A 126 -9.53 -4.04 3.43
N ARG A 127 -9.71 -4.12 2.10
CA ARG A 127 -9.79 -2.93 1.23
C ARG A 127 -11.03 -2.09 1.55
N ALA A 128 -12.18 -2.70 1.75
CA ALA A 128 -13.42 -2.00 2.11
C ALA A 128 -13.25 -1.22 3.44
N VAL A 129 -12.70 -1.86 4.47
CA VAL A 129 -12.41 -1.20 5.75
C VAL A 129 -11.40 -0.06 5.59
N LYS A 130 -10.32 -0.26 4.82
CA LYS A 130 -9.35 0.80 4.55
C LYS A 130 -9.95 1.97 3.79
N GLN A 131 -10.84 1.70 2.84
CA GLN A 131 -11.53 2.73 2.08
C GLN A 131 -12.50 3.52 2.97
N ALA A 132 -13.30 2.83 3.79
CA ALA A 132 -14.21 3.47 4.74
C ALA A 132 -13.45 4.38 5.73
N LYS A 133 -12.31 3.90 6.27
CA LYS A 133 -11.44 4.73 7.12
C LYS A 133 -10.88 5.93 6.37
N ALA A 134 -10.39 5.73 5.14
CA ALA A 134 -9.87 6.82 4.33
C ALA A 134 -10.93 7.90 4.05
N GLN A 135 -12.18 7.51 3.79
CA GLN A 135 -13.32 8.43 3.58
C GLN A 135 -13.69 9.23 4.84
N LYS A 136 -13.43 8.69 6.03
CA LYS A 136 -13.66 9.39 7.31
C LYS A 136 -12.50 10.29 7.73
N GLY A 137 -11.41 10.34 6.98
CA GLY A 137 -10.20 11.05 7.39
C GLY A 137 -9.34 10.29 8.41
N GLU A 138 -9.71 9.07 8.77
CA GLU A 138 -8.94 8.25 9.68
C GLU A 138 -7.62 7.79 9.02
N ARG A 139 -6.56 7.78 9.79
CA ARG A 139 -5.25 7.33 9.29
C ARG A 139 -5.25 5.84 9.04
N VAL A 140 -5.15 5.46 7.76
CA VAL A 140 -5.15 4.06 7.31
C VAL A 140 -3.80 3.38 7.55
N ASN A 141 -2.71 4.15 7.53
CA ASN A 141 -1.35 3.66 7.73
C ASN A 141 -0.80 4.18 9.06
N GLY A 142 -0.19 3.29 9.85
CA GLY A 142 0.31 3.62 11.19
C GLY A 142 1.56 4.52 11.23
N GLU A 143 2.19 4.82 10.08
CA GLU A 143 3.39 5.66 10.08
C GLU A 143 3.05 7.15 10.19
N VAL A 144 3.59 7.79 11.22
CA VAL A 144 3.50 9.22 11.45
C VAL A 144 4.57 9.94 10.62
N PRO A 145 4.28 11.11 10.00
CA PRO A 145 5.31 11.95 9.38
C PRO A 145 6.40 12.33 10.40
N TYR A 146 7.64 12.44 9.95
CA TYR A 146 8.73 12.96 10.79
C TYR A 146 8.39 14.37 11.25
N GLY A 147 8.66 14.70 12.50
CA GLY A 147 8.23 15.98 13.10
C GLY A 147 6.90 15.92 13.83
N TYR A 148 6.18 14.78 13.73
CA TYR A 148 4.94 14.55 14.47
C TYR A 148 4.98 13.25 15.27
N ILE A 149 4.14 13.17 16.30
CA ILE A 149 3.78 11.95 17.02
C ILE A 149 2.26 11.77 16.97
N ALA A 150 1.80 10.53 17.13
CA ALA A 150 0.36 10.29 17.29
C ALA A 150 -0.09 10.69 18.69
N ASP A 151 -1.25 11.32 18.79
CA ASP A 151 -1.88 11.60 20.09
C ASP A 151 -2.15 10.28 20.84
N PRO A 152 -1.74 10.15 22.11
CA PRO A 152 -2.01 8.97 22.91
C PRO A 152 -3.52 8.65 23.05
N ASN A 153 -4.37 9.68 23.03
CA ASN A 153 -5.82 9.56 23.20
C ASN A 153 -6.55 9.32 21.87
N ASP A 154 -6.04 9.88 20.78
CA ASP A 154 -6.58 9.70 19.43
C ASP A 154 -5.46 9.44 18.40
N ARG A 155 -5.27 8.20 18.03
CA ARG A 155 -4.25 7.80 17.05
C ARG A 155 -4.41 8.42 15.64
N ASN A 156 -5.56 9.01 15.35
CA ASN A 156 -5.81 9.71 14.08
C ASN A 156 -5.30 11.15 14.13
N HIS A 157 -5.25 11.74 15.31
CA HIS A 157 -4.74 13.09 15.55
C HIS A 157 -3.21 13.09 15.67
N LEU A 158 -2.57 14.14 15.14
CA LEU A 158 -1.12 14.33 15.18
C LEU A 158 -0.76 15.52 16.07
N LEU A 159 0.25 15.31 16.91
CA LEU A 159 0.84 16.35 17.73
C LEU A 159 2.27 16.63 17.24
N PRO A 160 2.74 17.89 17.28
CA PRO A 160 4.15 18.20 17.04
C PRO A 160 5.07 17.40 17.96
N ASP A 161 6.08 16.77 17.38
CA ASP A 161 7.07 16.03 18.15
C ASP A 161 8.12 16.99 18.73
N PRO A 162 8.26 17.11 20.06
CA PRO A 162 9.22 18.03 20.68
C PRO A 162 10.66 17.83 20.22
N GLU A 163 11.05 16.56 19.89
CA GLU A 163 12.41 16.23 19.49
C GLU A 163 12.69 16.52 18.01
N THR A 164 11.67 16.54 17.15
CA THR A 164 11.90 16.56 15.70
C THR A 164 11.15 17.62 14.92
N ALA A 165 10.16 18.27 15.53
CA ALA A 165 9.40 19.34 14.86
C ALA A 165 10.27 20.52 14.45
N HIS A 166 11.20 20.92 15.31
CA HIS A 166 12.14 22.02 15.01
C HIS A 166 13.09 21.69 13.86
N ILE A 167 13.46 20.42 13.69
CA ILE A 167 14.33 19.96 12.60
C ILE A 167 13.60 20.12 11.25
N VAL A 168 12.30 19.76 11.20
CA VAL A 168 11.48 19.96 9.98
C VAL A 168 11.43 21.45 9.62
N LYS A 169 11.16 22.33 10.59
CA LYS A 169 11.16 23.78 10.39
C LYS A 169 12.51 24.28 9.85
N GLN A 170 13.62 23.78 10.40
CA GLN A 170 14.97 24.14 9.96
C GLN A 170 15.25 23.66 8.52
N ILE A 171 14.84 22.44 8.16
CA ILE A 171 14.99 21.93 6.77
C ILE A 171 14.26 22.84 5.78
N PHE A 172 13.02 23.25 6.08
CA PHE A 172 12.27 24.18 5.23
C PHE A 172 12.94 25.56 5.17
N ALA A 173 13.35 26.12 6.30
CA ALA A 173 14.01 27.42 6.37
C ALA A 173 15.31 27.44 5.53
N MET A 174 16.16 26.43 5.67
CA MET A 174 17.38 26.29 4.87
C MET A 174 17.05 26.19 3.38
N TYR A 175 16.08 25.32 3.05
CA TYR A 175 15.72 25.14 1.65
C TYR A 175 15.14 26.40 1.02
N VAL A 176 14.27 27.14 1.68
CA VAL A 176 13.70 28.41 1.18
C VAL A 176 14.75 29.49 1.10
N ARG A 177 15.70 29.57 2.05
CA ARG A 177 16.84 30.51 2.02
C ARG A 177 17.71 30.32 0.78
N GLY A 178 17.76 29.13 0.17
CA GLY A 178 18.57 28.89 -1.02
C GLY A 178 19.55 27.72 -0.92
N ASP A 179 19.66 27.07 0.25
CA ASP A 179 20.60 25.98 0.46
C ASP A 179 20.27 24.78 -0.42
N ARG A 180 21.28 24.04 -0.87
CA ARG A 180 21.13 22.84 -1.67
C ARG A 180 20.84 21.64 -0.75
N ILE A 181 20.26 20.59 -1.30
CA ILE A 181 19.98 19.36 -0.53
C ILE A 181 21.25 18.82 0.13
N CYS A 182 22.39 18.84 -0.55
CA CYS A 182 23.67 18.39 0.03
C CYS A 182 24.15 19.26 1.21
N GLU A 183 23.84 20.54 1.22
CA GLU A 183 24.18 21.44 2.34
C GLU A 183 23.30 21.16 3.55
N ILE A 184 22.00 20.90 3.31
CA ILE A 184 21.07 20.45 4.36
C ILE A 184 21.52 19.10 4.93
N GLN A 185 21.94 18.14 4.09
CA GLN A 185 22.48 16.86 4.54
C GLN A 185 23.74 17.00 5.38
N ASN A 186 24.65 17.89 4.99
CA ASN A 186 25.86 18.18 5.75
C ASN A 186 25.51 18.77 7.12
N TRP A 187 24.60 19.73 7.17
CA TRP A 187 24.12 20.33 8.40
C TRP A 187 23.50 19.27 9.33
N LEU A 188 22.63 18.39 8.82
CA LEU A 188 22.02 17.31 9.58
C LEU A 188 23.07 16.34 10.14
N ARG A 189 24.12 16.04 9.37
CA ARG A 189 25.22 15.18 9.80
C ARG A 189 26.12 15.83 10.85
N GLU A 190 26.45 17.09 10.68
CA GLU A 190 27.27 17.86 11.61
C GLU A 190 26.61 18.05 12.98
N HIS A 191 25.27 18.15 12.99
CA HIS A 191 24.48 18.21 14.22
C HIS A 191 24.04 16.85 14.76
N GLU A 192 24.60 15.76 14.22
CA GLU A 192 24.32 14.37 14.64
C GLU A 192 22.82 14.02 14.68
N ILE A 193 22.04 14.56 13.72
CA ILE A 193 20.61 14.32 13.64
C ILE A 193 20.36 12.97 13.00
N LEU A 194 19.74 12.06 13.77
CA LEU A 194 19.44 10.68 13.33
C LEU A 194 18.52 10.68 12.12
N THR A 195 18.81 9.79 11.17
CA THR A 195 17.89 9.54 10.05
C THR A 195 16.53 9.08 10.56
N VAL A 196 15.48 9.32 9.79
CA VAL A 196 14.11 8.92 10.12
C VAL A 196 14.00 7.42 10.43
N SER A 197 14.70 6.58 9.70
CA SER A 197 14.70 5.13 9.90
C SER A 197 15.37 4.72 11.20
N GLU A 198 16.53 5.31 11.53
CA GLU A 198 17.26 5.03 12.77
C GLU A 198 16.48 5.50 14.00
N MET A 199 15.92 6.70 13.94
CA MET A 199 15.11 7.24 15.02
C MET A 199 13.87 6.38 15.30
N ARG A 200 13.15 5.96 14.26
CA ARG A 200 12.02 5.04 14.42
C ARG A 200 12.44 3.72 15.03
N TYR A 201 13.57 3.16 14.59
CA TYR A 201 14.10 1.93 15.16
C TYR A 201 14.40 2.09 16.65
N ARG A 202 15.03 3.19 17.05
CA ARG A 202 15.31 3.45 18.48
C ARG A 202 14.06 3.60 19.32
N ARG A 203 12.99 4.20 18.76
CA ARG A 203 11.71 4.40 19.48
C ARG A 203 10.82 3.16 19.56
N SER A 204 10.82 2.32 18.54
CA SER A 204 9.86 1.20 18.43
C SER A 204 10.48 -0.18 18.33
N GLY A 205 11.81 -0.28 18.26
CA GLY A 205 12.53 -1.55 17.99
C GLY A 205 12.31 -2.10 16.58
N SER A 206 11.52 -1.45 15.75
CA SER A 206 11.16 -1.89 14.40
C SER A 206 11.11 -0.73 13.43
N CYS A 207 11.51 -0.95 12.18
CA CYS A 207 11.30 0.01 11.11
C CYS A 207 10.88 -0.72 9.82
N ARG A 208 10.04 -0.06 9.03
CA ARG A 208 9.53 -0.57 7.75
C ARG A 208 10.61 -0.63 6.67
N HIS A 209 11.58 0.28 6.76
CA HIS A 209 12.71 0.36 5.86
C HIS A 209 13.95 -0.27 6.49
N PRO A 210 14.89 -0.78 5.69
CA PRO A 210 16.15 -1.29 6.23
C PRO A 210 16.81 -0.23 7.13
N ARG A 211 17.30 -0.69 8.28
CA ARG A 211 18.08 0.16 9.17
C ARG A 211 19.35 0.60 8.45
N PRO A 212 19.75 1.87 8.52
CA PRO A 212 21.03 2.30 7.96
C PRO A 212 22.20 1.58 8.66
N HIS A 213 23.29 1.42 7.92
CA HIS A 213 24.53 0.90 8.52
C HIS A 213 24.95 1.81 9.71
N PRO A 214 25.50 1.26 10.80
CA PRO A 214 25.87 2.04 11.98
C PRO A 214 26.71 3.30 11.68
N ASN A 215 27.55 3.25 10.66
CA ASN A 215 28.36 4.40 10.21
C ASN A 215 27.58 5.43 9.37
N CYS A 216 26.31 5.16 9.06
CA CYS A 216 25.47 5.99 8.18
C CYS A 216 24.19 6.48 8.87
N ILE A 217 24.11 6.41 10.18
CA ILE A 217 22.91 6.77 10.96
C ILE A 217 22.51 8.26 10.86
N TYR A 218 23.47 9.11 10.48
CA TYR A 218 23.27 10.55 10.24
C TYR A 218 23.23 10.92 8.75
N ASN A 219 23.36 9.95 7.85
CA ASN A 219 23.38 10.20 6.40
C ASN A 219 21.97 10.18 5.83
N TRP A 220 21.37 11.35 5.72
CA TRP A 220 20.02 11.50 5.20
C TRP A 220 19.96 11.30 3.68
N PRO A 221 19.07 10.42 3.16
CA PRO A 221 18.87 10.29 1.72
C PRO A 221 18.18 11.51 1.12
N ASP A 222 18.60 11.95 -0.08
CA ASP A 222 17.95 13.04 -0.84
C ASP A 222 16.45 12.87 -0.93
N LYS A 223 16.02 11.63 -1.23
CA LYS A 223 14.59 11.30 -1.34
C LYS A 223 13.81 11.62 -0.08
N THR A 224 14.37 11.33 1.10
CA THR A 224 13.71 11.62 2.37
C THR A 224 13.50 13.11 2.57
N LEU A 225 14.49 13.93 2.21
CA LEU A 225 14.38 15.39 2.28
C LEU A 225 13.35 15.92 1.29
N TYR A 226 13.34 15.42 0.05
CA TYR A 226 12.29 15.79 -0.91
C TYR A 226 10.90 15.31 -0.47
N ASP A 227 10.78 14.12 0.12
CA ASP A 227 9.52 13.61 0.66
C ASP A 227 9.01 14.51 1.82
N ILE A 228 9.91 15.07 2.65
CA ILE A 228 9.57 16.06 3.67
C ILE A 228 9.11 17.36 3.01
N LEU A 229 9.91 17.95 2.14
CA LEU A 229 9.63 19.23 1.49
C LEU A 229 8.35 19.25 0.64
N THR A 230 7.85 18.10 0.20
CA THR A 230 6.64 18.00 -0.66
C THR A 230 5.40 17.52 0.07
N ARG A 231 5.49 17.23 1.36
CA ARG A 231 4.42 16.61 2.12
C ARG A 231 3.46 17.67 2.69
N LYS A 232 2.23 17.73 2.14
CA LYS A 232 1.18 18.67 2.54
C LYS A 232 0.68 18.48 3.98
N GLU A 233 1.00 17.35 4.64
CA GLU A 233 0.68 17.14 6.05
C GLU A 233 1.37 18.13 6.98
N TYR A 234 2.48 18.75 6.57
CA TYR A 234 3.14 19.80 7.36
C TYR A 234 2.36 21.12 7.43
N LEU A 235 1.35 21.29 6.57
CA LEU A 235 0.38 22.38 6.61
C LEU A 235 -0.82 22.10 7.55
N GLY A 236 -0.79 21.02 8.31
CA GLY A 236 -1.89 20.63 9.19
C GLY A 236 -3.01 19.85 8.51
N HIS A 237 -2.79 19.36 7.29
CA HIS A 237 -3.80 18.64 6.51
C HIS A 237 -3.60 17.13 6.57
N THR A 238 -4.69 16.37 6.56
CA THR A 238 -4.64 14.91 6.40
C THR A 238 -5.03 14.52 4.98
N ILE A 239 -4.19 13.75 4.29
CA ILE A 239 -4.48 13.22 2.96
C ILE A 239 -4.48 11.70 3.04
N THR A 240 -5.63 11.10 2.73
CA THR A 240 -5.81 9.65 2.76
C THR A 240 -6.06 9.11 1.35
N GLY A 241 -5.99 7.78 1.18
CA GLY A 241 -6.23 7.19 -0.14
C GLY A 241 -5.14 7.43 -1.18
N LYS A 242 -3.92 7.84 -0.79
CA LYS A 242 -2.81 8.19 -1.72
C LYS A 242 -2.40 7.06 -2.66
N SER A 243 -2.63 5.80 -2.28
CA SER A 243 -2.21 4.66 -3.07
C SER A 243 -3.11 3.44 -2.87
N TYR A 244 -3.11 2.55 -3.87
CA TYR A 244 -3.85 1.29 -3.82
C TYR A 244 -3.03 0.12 -4.38
N LYS A 245 -3.33 -1.10 -3.91
CA LYS A 245 -2.81 -2.32 -4.50
C LYS A 245 -3.69 -2.75 -5.67
N VAL A 246 -3.09 -3.03 -6.82
CA VAL A 246 -3.80 -3.45 -8.05
C VAL A 246 -4.53 -4.78 -7.85
N SER A 247 -3.89 -5.72 -7.18
CA SER A 247 -4.41 -7.06 -6.92
C SER A 247 -3.90 -7.58 -5.57
N TYR A 248 -4.61 -8.54 -4.96
CA TYR A 248 -4.14 -9.22 -3.77
C TYR A 248 -2.90 -10.09 -4.03
N LYS A 249 -2.73 -10.59 -5.26
CA LYS A 249 -1.54 -11.35 -5.70
C LYS A 249 -0.34 -10.45 -5.98
N SER A 250 -0.53 -9.14 -6.20
CA SER A 250 0.55 -8.24 -6.61
C SER A 250 1.13 -7.48 -5.42
N LYS A 251 2.46 -7.47 -5.32
CA LYS A 251 3.18 -6.59 -4.38
C LYS A 251 3.19 -5.12 -4.85
N LYS A 252 2.87 -4.85 -6.12
CA LYS A 252 2.92 -3.52 -6.72
C LYS A 252 1.81 -2.62 -6.18
N THR A 253 2.20 -1.45 -5.73
CA THR A 253 1.30 -0.36 -5.31
C THR A 253 1.33 0.74 -6.37
N LYS A 254 0.15 1.25 -6.75
CA LYS A 254 0.02 2.41 -7.65
C LYS A 254 -0.45 3.63 -6.85
N LYS A 255 0.01 4.81 -7.25
CA LYS A 255 -0.49 6.08 -6.70
C LYS A 255 -1.89 6.34 -7.24
N ASN A 256 -2.78 6.83 -6.39
CA ASN A 256 -4.06 7.36 -6.82
C ASN A 256 -3.85 8.77 -7.40
N PRO A 257 -4.53 9.12 -8.50
CA PRO A 257 -4.65 10.50 -8.94
C PRO A 257 -5.18 11.39 -7.80
N GLU A 258 -4.83 12.67 -7.79
CA GLU A 258 -5.24 13.60 -6.72
C GLU A 258 -6.75 13.65 -6.55
N GLU A 259 -7.52 13.56 -7.64
CA GLU A 259 -9.00 13.53 -7.67
C GLU A 259 -9.61 12.34 -6.89
N LYS A 260 -8.86 11.25 -6.73
CA LYS A 260 -9.27 10.04 -5.99
C LYS A 260 -8.71 9.96 -4.57
N GLN A 261 -8.00 10.98 -4.15
CA GLN A 261 -7.51 11.11 -2.78
C GLN A 261 -8.54 11.90 -1.95
N TYR A 262 -8.59 11.60 -0.67
CA TYR A 262 -9.44 12.34 0.27
C TYR A 262 -8.59 13.36 1.02
N PHE A 263 -8.98 14.62 0.94
CA PHE A 263 -8.29 15.75 1.55
C PHE A 263 -9.11 16.30 2.73
N PHE A 264 -8.51 16.39 3.89
CA PHE A 264 -9.10 16.92 5.10
C PHE A 264 -8.24 18.08 5.61
N PRO A 265 -8.72 19.32 5.52
CA PRO A 265 -7.96 20.48 5.96
C PRO A 265 -7.95 20.61 7.49
N ASN A 266 -6.89 21.21 8.04
CA ASN A 266 -6.77 21.64 9.45
C ASN A 266 -7.12 20.54 10.47
N THR A 267 -6.60 19.35 10.29
CA THR A 267 -6.83 18.21 11.18
C THR A 267 -5.84 18.14 12.34
N HIS A 268 -4.75 18.88 12.28
CA HIS A 268 -3.71 18.93 13.30
C HIS A 268 -2.92 20.24 13.20
N GLU A 269 -2.10 20.54 14.20
CA GLU A 269 -1.27 21.73 14.24
C GLU A 269 -0.25 21.74 13.11
N PRO A 270 -0.18 22.82 12.26
CA PRO A 270 0.80 22.93 11.20
C PRO A 270 2.21 23.17 11.76
N LEU A 271 3.22 22.54 11.16
CA LEU A 271 4.62 22.85 11.44
C LEU A 271 5.17 23.97 10.55
N ILE A 272 4.60 24.12 9.36
CA ILE A 272 5.04 25.04 8.31
C ILE A 272 3.82 25.85 7.87
N ASP A 273 4.01 27.14 7.64
CA ASP A 273 3.01 28.01 7.05
C ASP A 273 2.90 27.81 5.52
N GLU A 274 1.78 28.23 4.93
CA GLU A 274 1.51 28.08 3.49
C GLU A 274 2.53 28.81 2.62
N GLU A 275 2.97 30.01 3.04
CA GLU A 275 3.91 30.82 2.28
C GLU A 275 5.26 30.11 2.14
N THR A 276 5.83 29.65 3.26
CA THR A 276 7.07 28.87 3.28
C THR A 276 6.97 27.59 2.46
N PHE A 277 5.84 26.88 2.56
CA PHE A 277 5.61 25.67 1.79
C PHE A 277 5.56 25.96 0.29
N ASP A 278 4.81 26.98 -0.13
CA ASP A 278 4.69 27.38 -1.55
C ASP A 278 6.02 27.83 -2.15
N LEU A 279 6.83 28.58 -1.40
CA LEU A 279 8.19 28.95 -1.80
C LEU A 279 9.04 27.68 -2.03
N ALA A 280 8.96 26.70 -1.15
CA ALA A 280 9.66 25.45 -1.32
C ALA A 280 9.19 24.68 -2.58
N GLN A 281 7.85 24.63 -2.83
CA GLN A 281 7.31 24.00 -4.05
C GLN A 281 7.76 24.71 -5.33
N LYS A 282 7.70 26.04 -5.36
CA LYS A 282 8.18 26.84 -6.50
C LYS A 282 9.65 26.54 -6.81
N ARG A 283 10.49 26.44 -5.77
CA ARG A 283 11.89 26.10 -5.92
C ARG A 283 12.10 24.66 -6.43
N ILE A 284 11.34 23.68 -5.93
CA ILE A 284 11.38 22.27 -6.41
C ILE A 284 10.99 22.20 -7.88
N ALA A 285 9.94 22.93 -8.29
CA ALA A 285 9.49 22.97 -9.68
C ALA A 285 10.50 23.60 -10.61
N THR A 286 11.35 24.49 -10.10
CA THR A 286 12.41 25.18 -10.85
C THR A 286 13.65 24.27 -10.88
N LYS A 287 13.77 23.39 -11.88
CA LYS A 287 14.94 22.52 -12.04
C LYS A 287 16.16 23.33 -12.45
N HIS A 288 17.09 23.54 -11.53
CA HIS A 288 18.40 24.08 -11.82
C HIS A 288 19.38 22.96 -12.17
N ARG A 289 20.03 23.04 -13.33
CA ARG A 289 21.20 22.21 -13.63
C ARG A 289 22.43 23.02 -13.27
N PRO A 290 23.30 22.56 -12.35
CA PRO A 290 24.57 23.22 -12.11
C PRO A 290 25.40 23.23 -13.40
N THR A 291 26.18 24.27 -13.58
CA THR A 291 27.18 24.34 -14.63
C THR A 291 28.33 23.34 -14.37
N LYS A 292 29.19 23.09 -15.37
CA LYS A 292 30.36 22.22 -15.19
C LYS A 292 31.30 22.68 -14.06
N VAL A 293 31.25 23.95 -13.67
CA VAL A 293 32.04 24.56 -12.60
C VAL A 293 31.30 24.53 -11.25
N ASN A 294 30.13 23.87 -11.19
CA ASN A 294 29.28 23.79 -9.99
C ASN A 294 28.72 25.15 -9.50
N GLU A 295 28.77 26.17 -10.31
CA GLU A 295 28.16 27.49 -10.05
C GLU A 295 26.77 27.55 -10.69
N ILE A 296 25.79 27.98 -9.92
CA ILE A 296 24.43 28.24 -10.43
C ILE A 296 24.40 29.69 -10.91
N ASP A 297 24.16 29.90 -12.20
CA ASP A 297 23.97 31.24 -12.73
C ASP A 297 22.69 31.87 -12.17
N ILE A 298 22.74 33.15 -11.79
CA ILE A 298 21.65 33.87 -11.11
C ILE A 298 20.33 33.87 -11.89
N PHE A 299 20.38 33.79 -13.21
CA PHE A 299 19.17 33.73 -14.06
C PHE A 299 18.75 32.33 -14.43
N SER A 300 19.45 31.30 -13.94
CA SER A 300 19.17 29.91 -14.28
C SER A 300 17.80 29.46 -13.73
N GLY A 301 16.91 29.05 -14.62
CA GLY A 301 15.55 28.60 -14.28
C GLY A 301 14.51 29.71 -14.15
N LEU A 302 14.90 30.98 -14.23
CA LEU A 302 14.01 32.15 -14.14
C LEU A 302 13.57 32.67 -15.52
N LEU A 303 14.27 32.30 -16.59
CA LEU A 303 14.01 32.79 -17.93
C LEU A 303 13.12 31.87 -18.74
N PHE A 304 12.15 32.46 -19.39
CA PHE A 304 11.20 31.77 -20.29
C PHE A 304 11.17 32.44 -21.66
N CYS A 305 10.98 31.67 -22.71
CA CYS A 305 10.84 32.19 -24.07
C CYS A 305 9.49 32.93 -24.20
N GLY A 306 9.50 34.18 -24.68
CA GLY A 306 8.28 34.97 -24.83
C GLY A 306 7.26 34.36 -25.78
N ASP A 307 7.72 33.66 -26.83
CA ASP A 307 6.85 33.12 -27.86
C ASP A 307 6.21 31.75 -27.47
N CYS A 308 7.02 30.85 -26.90
CA CYS A 308 6.55 29.48 -26.63
C CYS A 308 6.40 29.15 -25.13
N GLY A 309 6.70 30.08 -24.23
CA GLY A 309 6.63 29.88 -22.79
C GLY A 309 7.61 28.84 -22.23
N TYR A 310 8.48 28.25 -23.05
CA TYR A 310 9.38 27.21 -22.60
C TYR A 310 10.62 27.81 -21.91
N LYS A 311 11.20 27.07 -20.95
CA LYS A 311 12.42 27.50 -20.21
C LYS A 311 13.61 27.74 -21.15
N MET A 312 14.37 28.80 -20.87
CA MET A 312 15.64 29.08 -21.55
C MET A 312 16.80 28.51 -20.73
N TYR A 313 17.79 27.96 -21.41
CA TYR A 313 18.97 27.33 -20.80
C TYR A 313 20.26 28.04 -21.17
N LEU A 314 21.12 28.25 -20.17
CA LEU A 314 22.44 28.83 -20.39
C LEU A 314 23.30 27.90 -21.26
N GLN A 315 23.86 28.47 -22.32
CA GLN A 315 24.84 27.81 -23.18
C GLN A 315 26.23 28.40 -22.86
N GLN A 316 27.11 27.54 -22.38
CA GLN A 316 28.52 27.81 -22.18
C GLN A 316 29.26 26.90 -23.17
N GLY A 317 29.85 27.45 -24.20
CA GLY A 317 30.73 26.71 -25.13
C GLY A 317 32.01 26.29 -24.43
N ALA A 318 32.54 25.09 -24.72
CA ALA A 318 33.86 24.70 -24.22
C ALA A 318 34.93 25.69 -24.69
N GLY A 319 35.69 26.26 -23.76
CA GLY A 319 36.72 27.27 -24.07
C GLY A 319 36.18 28.64 -24.51
N THR A 320 34.88 28.89 -24.35
CA THR A 320 34.24 30.13 -24.80
C THR A 320 34.35 31.19 -23.73
N LEU A 321 34.81 32.37 -24.11
CA LEU A 321 34.88 33.55 -23.25
C LEU A 321 33.50 33.88 -22.66
N GLU A 322 33.42 34.30 -21.42
CA GLU A 322 32.16 34.59 -20.68
C GLU A 322 31.24 35.56 -21.46
N ARG A 323 31.80 36.49 -22.25
CA ARG A 323 31.04 37.38 -23.13
C ARG A 323 30.18 36.66 -24.21
N LYS A 324 30.45 35.39 -24.50
CA LYS A 324 29.68 34.57 -25.45
C LYS A 324 28.62 33.69 -24.81
N HIS A 325 28.53 33.69 -23.49
CA HIS A 325 27.50 32.95 -22.80
C HIS A 325 26.11 33.51 -23.11
N ALA A 326 25.17 32.66 -23.49
CA ALA A 326 23.82 33.06 -23.88
C ALA A 326 22.76 32.07 -23.36
N TYR A 327 21.62 32.61 -23.02
CA TYR A 327 20.40 31.78 -22.74
C TYR A 327 19.67 31.53 -24.05
N THR A 328 19.35 30.26 -24.32
CA THR A 328 18.68 29.85 -25.57
C THR A 328 17.41 29.08 -25.22
N CYS A 329 16.33 29.25 -26.02
CA CYS A 329 15.08 28.57 -25.87
C CYS A 329 15.26 27.05 -25.90
N GLY A 330 14.75 26.35 -24.90
CA GLY A 330 14.88 24.91 -24.77
C GLY A 330 14.09 24.11 -25.81
N LYS A 331 12.94 24.64 -26.30
CA LYS A 331 12.17 24.02 -27.39
C LYS A 331 12.93 24.05 -28.71
N TYR A 332 13.54 25.16 -29.05
CA TYR A 332 14.41 25.30 -30.21
C TYR A 332 15.61 24.33 -30.17
N ARG A 333 16.21 24.17 -28.99
CA ARG A 333 17.36 23.28 -28.79
C ARG A 333 17.02 21.80 -28.86
N ASN A 334 15.85 21.40 -28.40
CA ASN A 334 15.42 20.00 -28.30
C ASN A 334 14.53 19.55 -29.47
N ARG A 335 14.65 20.15 -30.64
CA ARG A 335 13.89 19.89 -31.88
C ARG A 335 13.59 18.40 -32.13
N ILE A 336 14.58 17.54 -31.91
CA ILE A 336 14.50 16.11 -32.23
C ILE A 336 13.62 15.35 -31.25
N ARG A 337 13.39 15.86 -30.02
CA ARG A 337 12.69 15.14 -28.95
C ARG A 337 11.22 15.53 -28.78
N THR A 338 10.82 16.73 -29.14
CA THR A 338 9.48 17.25 -28.85
C THR A 338 8.59 17.38 -30.06
N GLY A 339 9.13 17.29 -31.30
CA GLY A 339 8.37 17.47 -32.54
C GLY A 339 7.79 18.88 -32.75
N GLU A 340 7.80 19.74 -31.73
CA GLU A 340 7.30 21.11 -31.79
C GLU A 340 8.45 22.08 -32.05
N LEU A 341 8.25 22.96 -33.03
CA LEU A 341 9.24 23.93 -33.50
C LEU A 341 9.02 25.28 -32.80
N CYS A 342 10.09 25.84 -32.21
CA CYS A 342 10.19 27.24 -31.87
C CYS A 342 11.30 27.88 -32.71
N THR A 343 11.24 29.15 -33.01
CA THR A 343 12.29 29.86 -33.72
C THR A 343 13.51 30.12 -32.81
N THR A 344 14.61 30.58 -33.36
CA THR A 344 15.84 30.80 -32.61
C THR A 344 15.68 32.02 -31.69
N HIS A 345 15.52 31.78 -30.41
CA HIS A 345 15.48 32.84 -29.39
C HIS A 345 16.66 32.65 -28.44
N TYR A 346 17.47 33.69 -28.33
CA TYR A 346 18.56 33.72 -27.37
C TYR A 346 18.82 35.14 -26.85
N ILE A 347 19.34 35.23 -25.64
CA ILE A 347 19.80 36.47 -25.06
C ILE A 347 21.18 36.26 -24.43
N ARG A 348 22.14 37.18 -24.64
CA ARG A 348 23.47 37.09 -24.04
C ARG A 348 23.37 37.35 -22.53
N LYS A 349 24.14 36.60 -21.74
CA LYS A 349 24.18 36.74 -20.28
C LYS A 349 24.62 38.15 -19.88
N SER A 350 25.57 38.78 -20.60
CA SER A 350 26.05 40.16 -20.35
C SER A 350 24.91 41.17 -20.51
N VAL A 351 24.15 41.06 -21.61
CA VAL A 351 23.00 41.94 -21.87
C VAL A 351 21.91 41.77 -20.81
N LEU A 352 21.66 40.54 -20.41
CA LEU A 352 20.66 40.26 -19.38
C LEU A 352 21.08 40.83 -18.00
N LYS A 353 22.34 40.73 -17.65
CA LYS A 353 22.88 41.38 -16.44
C LYS A 353 22.69 42.90 -16.45
N GLU A 354 22.96 43.53 -17.58
CA GLU A 354 22.80 44.99 -17.75
C GLU A 354 21.34 45.45 -17.68
N LEU A 355 20.39 44.59 -18.11
CA LEU A 355 18.96 44.94 -18.11
C LEU A 355 18.29 44.73 -16.75
N VAL A 356 18.81 43.83 -15.92
CA VAL A 356 18.13 43.39 -14.69
C VAL A 356 18.83 43.83 -13.42
N LEU A 357 20.15 43.99 -13.47
CA LEU A 357 20.99 44.41 -12.34
C LEU A 357 21.49 45.85 -12.55
#